data_e6d32a50706b0a157e7ba331ecb8fcc8
#
_entry.id   e6d32a50706b0a157e7ba331ecb8fcc8
#
_cell.length_a   1.000
_cell.length_b   1.000
_cell.length_c   1.000
_cell.angle_alpha   90.00
_cell.angle_beta   90.00
_cell.angle_gamma   90.00
#
_symmetry.space_group_name_H-M   'P 1'
#
loop_
_entity.id
_entity.type
_entity.pdbx_description
1 polymer ?
#
loop_
_entity_poly.entity_id
_entity_poly.type
_entity_poly.pdbx_seq_one_letter_code
_entity_poly.pdbx_strand_id
1 'polypeptide(L)'
;MSKAKIGLGGGKNGATNDWNTTKYIWTKLAPHMPKDKVIWCPFYNKTAPMCEKYLTELGFNVIHKDEDFWENNHGDCVIDNPPYKISGIIKLKEKIMIRLMELEKPFMLLFPASTIQTAFFKRLYERGGFQLICPSEKYDYERFEGEKTRCMWYSVWICWNMNLPKDFIVI
;
A
#
# COMPACT_ATOMS: atom_id res chain seq x y z
N MET A 1 -17.98 -17.10 -11.83
CA MET A 1 -16.95 -16.22 -12.43
C MET A 1 -15.78 -16.19 -11.47
N SER A 2 -14.63 -16.74 -11.87
CA SER A 2 -13.41 -16.73 -11.05
C SER A 2 -12.97 -15.30 -10.82
N LYS A 3 -12.97 -14.84 -9.55
CA LYS A 3 -12.39 -13.55 -9.17
C LYS A 3 -10.87 -13.68 -9.36
N ALA A 4 -10.27 -12.77 -10.11
CA ALA A 4 -8.82 -12.74 -10.27
C ALA A 4 -8.17 -12.55 -8.90
N LYS A 5 -7.34 -13.52 -8.47
CA LYS A 5 -6.52 -13.40 -7.27
C LYS A 5 -5.66 -12.13 -7.37
N ILE A 6 -5.68 -11.29 -6.36
CA ILE A 6 -4.60 -10.32 -6.14
C ILE A 6 -3.49 -11.03 -5.36
N GLY A 7 -2.90 -12.00 -5.99
CA GLY A 7 -1.54 -12.41 -5.73
C GLY A 7 -0.80 -12.04 -7.00
N LEU A 8 0.26 -11.30 -6.94
CA LEU A 8 1.02 -10.84 -8.09
C LEU A 8 1.71 -12.03 -8.78
N GLY A 9 0.91 -12.84 -9.48
CA GLY A 9 1.42 -13.83 -10.41
C GLY A 9 2.02 -13.11 -11.60
N GLY A 10 3.32 -13.24 -11.84
CA GLY A 10 4.02 -12.67 -12.96
C GLY A 10 3.33 -13.00 -14.29
N GLY A 11 2.65 -12.03 -14.86
CA GLY A 11 2.17 -12.10 -16.23
C GLY A 11 3.36 -12.05 -17.18
N LYS A 12 3.36 -12.88 -18.21
CA LYS A 12 4.42 -13.03 -19.22
C LYS A 12 4.73 -11.77 -20.06
N ASN A 13 4.16 -10.63 -19.76
CA ASN A 13 4.40 -9.35 -20.43
C ASN A 13 4.75 -8.28 -19.41
N GLY A 14 5.97 -8.21 -19.03
CA GLY A 14 6.91 -7.17 -18.65
C GLY A 14 6.49 -5.79 -18.14
N ALA A 15 5.28 -5.56 -17.72
CA ALA A 15 4.81 -4.31 -17.10
C ALA A 15 4.31 -4.63 -15.68
N THR A 16 5.03 -4.82 -14.83
CA THR A 16 5.82 -4.28 -13.74
C THR A 16 4.98 -3.63 -12.64
N ASN A 17 4.18 -4.47 -11.92
CA ASN A 17 3.74 -4.15 -10.58
C ASN A 17 4.66 -4.79 -9.50
N ASP A 18 5.82 -5.31 -9.92
CA ASP A 18 6.76 -6.05 -9.07
C ASP A 18 7.75 -5.12 -8.37
N TRP A 19 7.30 -3.95 -7.96
CA TRP A 19 8.11 -2.98 -7.26
C TRP A 19 7.89 -3.08 -5.76
N ASN A 20 8.96 -3.42 -5.04
CA ASN A 20 8.98 -3.43 -3.59
C ASN A 20 9.27 -2.04 -3.04
N THR A 21 8.59 -1.70 -1.98
CA THR A 21 8.89 -0.53 -1.15
C THR A 21 10.20 -0.77 -0.41
N THR A 22 11.17 0.12 -0.59
CA THR A 22 12.51 -0.02 0.01
C THR A 22 12.47 0.13 1.53
N LYS A 23 13.49 -0.39 2.21
CA LYS A 23 13.65 -0.19 3.66
C LYS A 23 13.69 1.30 4.02
N TYR A 24 14.29 2.13 3.16
CA TYR A 24 14.32 3.58 3.35
C TYR A 24 12.92 4.19 3.48
N ILE A 25 12.01 3.82 2.57
CA ILE A 25 10.63 4.31 2.58
C ILE A 25 9.91 3.88 3.87
N TRP A 26 10.06 2.61 4.26
CA TRP A 26 9.49 2.10 5.51
C TRP A 26 10.05 2.81 6.74
N THR A 27 11.36 3.10 6.76
CA THR A 27 11.99 3.85 7.86
C THR A 27 11.43 5.26 7.99
N LYS A 28 11.18 5.95 6.86
CA LYS A 28 10.55 7.27 6.85
C LYS A 28 9.11 7.24 7.37
N LEU A 29 8.36 6.19 7.04
CA LEU A 29 6.97 6.05 7.48
C LEU A 29 6.86 5.59 8.94
N ALA A 30 7.82 4.82 9.45
CA ALA A 30 7.78 4.14 10.75
C ALA A 30 7.37 5.03 11.95
N PRO A 31 7.78 6.33 12.05
CA PRO A 31 7.33 7.21 13.13
C PRO A 31 5.81 7.47 13.17
N HIS A 32 5.12 7.22 12.06
CA HIS A 32 3.68 7.44 11.89
C HIS A 32 2.87 6.16 11.94
N MET A 33 3.52 5.00 12.07
CA MET A 33 2.89 3.69 12.11
C MET A 33 2.59 3.25 13.55
N PRO A 34 1.45 2.58 13.79
CA PRO A 34 1.11 2.09 15.13
C PRO A 34 1.99 0.89 15.50
N LYS A 35 2.73 0.99 16.62
CA LYS A 35 3.60 -0.09 17.10
C LYS A 35 2.88 -1.17 17.89
N ASP A 36 1.71 -0.86 18.41
CA ASP A 36 0.86 -1.72 19.24
C ASP A 36 -0.15 -2.54 18.42
N LYS A 37 -0.12 -2.42 17.10
CA LYS A 37 -1.04 -3.05 16.16
C LYS A 37 -0.37 -4.13 15.33
N VAL A 38 -1.15 -5.12 14.93
CA VAL A 38 -0.77 -6.11 13.92
C VAL A 38 -1.06 -5.54 12.54
N ILE A 39 0.00 -5.32 11.75
CA ILE A 39 -0.09 -4.76 10.41
C ILE A 39 -0.35 -5.89 9.42
N TRP A 40 -1.35 -5.73 8.58
CA TRP A 40 -1.58 -6.62 7.45
C TRP A 40 -1.03 -5.98 6.17
N CYS A 41 -0.14 -6.73 5.49
CA CYS A 41 0.39 -6.40 4.16
C CYS A 41 -0.20 -7.40 3.15
N PRO A 42 -1.41 -7.15 2.60
CA PRO A 42 -2.13 -8.13 1.78
C PRO A 42 -1.60 -8.30 0.36
N PHE A 43 -0.78 -7.37 -0.13
CA PHE A 43 -0.34 -7.35 -1.53
C PHE A 43 0.97 -8.10 -1.69
N TYR A 44 0.89 -9.43 -1.62
CA TYR A 44 2.04 -10.33 -1.63
C TYR A 44 2.75 -10.33 -2.98
N ASN A 45 4.05 -10.03 -2.98
CA ASN A 45 4.94 -10.19 -4.12
C ASN A 45 5.72 -11.50 -4.00
N LYS A 46 5.42 -12.47 -4.87
CA LYS A 46 6.05 -13.80 -4.84
C LYS A 46 7.55 -13.78 -5.13
N THR A 47 8.03 -12.79 -5.87
CA THR A 47 9.44 -12.73 -6.29
C THR A 47 10.35 -12.16 -5.21
N ALA A 48 9.82 -11.27 -4.36
CA ALA A 48 10.60 -10.65 -3.30
C ALA A 48 9.68 -10.09 -2.20
N PRO A 49 9.28 -10.87 -1.20
CA PRO A 49 8.38 -10.44 -0.13
C PRO A 49 9.11 -9.55 0.89
N MET A 50 9.64 -8.41 0.43
CA MET A 50 10.53 -7.57 1.22
C MET A 50 9.82 -6.77 2.31
N CYS A 51 8.51 -6.50 2.21
CA CYS A 51 7.81 -5.69 3.20
C CYS A 51 7.81 -6.34 4.58
N GLU A 52 7.57 -7.64 4.68
CA GLU A 52 7.61 -8.37 5.95
C GLU A 52 9.00 -8.27 6.59
N LYS A 53 10.06 -8.53 5.81
CA LYS A 53 11.45 -8.43 6.28
C LYS A 53 11.73 -7.05 6.86
N TYR A 54 11.48 -5.99 6.09
CA TYR A 54 11.83 -4.64 6.51
C TYR A 54 11.01 -4.15 7.68
N LEU A 55 9.71 -4.44 7.71
CA LEU A 55 8.84 -4.03 8.82
C LEU A 55 9.16 -4.79 10.11
N THR A 56 9.48 -6.10 10.02
CA THR A 56 9.93 -6.88 11.17
C THR A 56 11.25 -6.35 11.72
N GLU A 57 12.21 -6.01 10.86
CA GLU A 57 13.48 -5.39 11.28
C GLU A 57 13.28 -4.01 11.95
N LEU A 58 12.21 -3.30 11.61
CA LEU A 58 11.81 -2.04 12.24
C LEU A 58 10.98 -2.23 13.52
N GLY A 59 10.73 -3.48 13.93
CA GLY A 59 10.06 -3.85 15.17
C GLY A 59 8.53 -3.87 15.09
N PHE A 60 7.95 -4.00 13.90
CA PHE A 60 6.51 -4.14 13.71
C PHE A 60 6.08 -5.60 13.66
N ASN A 61 4.86 -5.87 14.14
CA ASN A 61 4.20 -7.16 13.98
C ASN A 61 3.42 -7.20 12.67
N VAL A 62 3.79 -8.11 11.76
CA VAL A 62 3.31 -8.11 10.36
C VAL A 62 2.71 -9.44 9.97
N ILE A 63 1.60 -9.39 9.26
CA ILE A 63 1.02 -10.53 8.54
C ILE A 63 1.16 -10.27 7.04
N HIS A 64 1.93 -11.12 6.35
CA HIS A 64 2.17 -11.03 4.91
C HIS A 64 2.16 -12.43 4.30
N LYS A 65 1.07 -12.80 3.66
CA LYS A 65 0.82 -14.14 3.15
C LYS A 65 0.36 -14.14 1.70
N ASP A 66 0.67 -15.21 0.94
CA ASP A 66 0.16 -15.43 -0.42
C ASP A 66 -1.33 -15.85 -0.39
N GLU A 67 -2.19 -14.92 -0.05
CA GLU A 67 -3.64 -15.11 0.07
C GLU A 67 -4.39 -14.11 -0.82
N ASP A 68 -5.64 -14.41 -1.15
CA ASP A 68 -6.48 -13.48 -1.92
C ASP A 68 -6.97 -12.34 -1.01
N PHE A 69 -6.57 -11.13 -1.30
CA PHE A 69 -7.02 -9.92 -0.60
C PHE A 69 -8.54 -9.80 -0.50
N TRP A 70 -9.28 -10.24 -1.53
CA TRP A 70 -10.73 -10.11 -1.55
C TRP A 70 -11.46 -11.07 -0.63
N GLU A 71 -10.81 -12.17 -0.24
CA GLU A 71 -11.40 -13.25 0.56
C GLU A 71 -10.91 -13.25 2.02
N ASN A 72 -9.88 -12.44 2.33
CA ASN A 72 -9.23 -12.44 3.63
C ASN A 72 -9.36 -11.08 4.33
N ASN A 73 -9.19 -11.12 5.65
CA ASN A 73 -9.16 -9.96 6.53
C ASN A 73 -8.32 -10.30 7.76
N HIS A 74 -7.10 -9.76 7.84
CA HIS A 74 -6.16 -10.02 8.91
C HIS A 74 -5.72 -8.73 9.61
N GLY A 75 -5.12 -8.89 10.80
CA GLY A 75 -4.51 -7.79 11.55
C GLY A 75 -5.48 -6.68 11.94
N ASP A 76 -4.92 -5.62 12.50
CA ASP A 76 -5.67 -4.47 13.02
C ASP A 76 -5.77 -3.33 11.98
N CYS A 77 -4.79 -3.20 11.12
CA CYS A 77 -4.73 -2.19 10.06
C CYS A 77 -3.96 -2.72 8.84
N VAL A 78 -4.16 -2.07 7.69
CA VAL A 78 -3.41 -2.36 6.46
C VAL A 78 -2.41 -1.25 6.21
N ILE A 79 -1.12 -1.60 6.06
CA ILE A 79 -0.08 -0.66 5.65
C ILE A 79 0.73 -1.31 4.54
N ASP A 80 0.54 -0.87 3.29
CA ASP A 80 1.14 -1.56 2.16
C ASP A 80 1.24 -0.68 0.91
N ASN A 81 1.97 -1.18 -0.08
CA ASN A 81 2.06 -0.63 -1.43
C ASN A 81 1.23 -1.50 -2.39
N PRO A 82 -0.04 -1.16 -2.63
CA PRO A 82 -0.91 -2.00 -3.46
C PRO A 82 -0.54 -1.94 -4.93
N PRO A 83 -0.90 -2.95 -5.72
CA PRO A 83 -0.77 -2.90 -7.17
C PRO A 83 -1.67 -1.79 -7.74
N TYR A 84 -1.12 -1.01 -8.68
CA TYR A 84 -1.86 0.12 -9.27
C TYR A 84 -2.75 -0.29 -10.44
N LYS A 85 -2.41 -1.41 -11.09
CA LYS A 85 -3.13 -1.95 -12.24
C LYS A 85 -2.98 -3.47 -12.30
N ILE A 86 -4.08 -4.16 -12.45
CA ILE A 86 -4.12 -5.61 -12.73
C ILE A 86 -5.01 -5.82 -13.94
N SER A 87 -4.57 -6.69 -14.88
CA SER A 87 -5.36 -7.05 -16.05
C SER A 87 -6.72 -7.59 -15.63
N GLY A 88 -7.78 -7.11 -16.26
CA GLY A 88 -9.15 -7.53 -15.97
C GLY A 88 -9.81 -6.84 -14.76
N ILE A 89 -9.09 -6.05 -13.97
CA ILE A 89 -9.68 -5.29 -12.86
C ILE A 89 -9.68 -3.79 -13.16
N ILE A 90 -10.86 -3.29 -13.53
CA ILE A 90 -11.08 -1.84 -13.74
C ILE A 90 -11.20 -1.16 -12.37
N LYS A 91 -10.66 0.06 -12.24
CA LYS A 91 -10.73 0.89 -11.02
C LYS A 91 -10.15 0.21 -9.77
N LEU A 92 -9.04 -0.52 -9.92
CA LEU A 92 -8.45 -1.32 -8.85
C LEU A 92 -8.21 -0.51 -7.57
N LYS A 93 -7.60 0.67 -7.66
CA LYS A 93 -7.30 1.53 -6.49
C LYS A 93 -8.56 1.92 -5.71
N GLU A 94 -9.61 2.32 -6.42
CA GLU A 94 -10.91 2.63 -5.82
C GLU A 94 -11.50 1.41 -5.10
N LYS A 95 -11.49 0.25 -5.74
CA LYS A 95 -12.02 -1.00 -5.18
C LYS A 95 -11.27 -1.45 -3.94
N ILE A 96 -9.94 -1.32 -3.91
CA ILE A 96 -9.12 -1.64 -2.73
C ILE A 96 -9.53 -0.77 -1.55
N MET A 97 -9.59 0.55 -1.74
CA MET A 97 -9.97 1.46 -0.67
C MET A 97 -11.40 1.21 -0.18
N ILE A 98 -12.37 1.03 -1.10
CA ILE A 98 -13.76 0.72 -0.73
C ILE A 98 -13.82 -0.58 0.09
N ARG A 99 -13.13 -1.63 -0.35
CA ARG A 99 -13.11 -2.92 0.38
C ARG A 99 -12.58 -2.75 1.81
N LEU A 100 -11.50 -2.00 2.00
CA LEU A 100 -10.95 -1.75 3.33
C LEU A 100 -11.88 -0.90 4.20
N MET A 101 -12.55 0.09 3.63
CA MET A 101 -13.56 0.89 4.33
C MET A 101 -14.79 0.06 4.72
N GLU A 102 -15.25 -0.86 3.86
CA GLU A 102 -16.34 -1.80 4.16
C GLU A 102 -15.97 -2.79 5.28
N LEU A 103 -14.69 -3.15 5.39
CA LEU A 103 -14.16 -3.96 6.48
C LEU A 103 -13.89 -3.14 7.75
N GLU A 104 -14.16 -1.84 7.73
CA GLU A 104 -13.79 -0.90 8.80
C GLU A 104 -12.31 -0.99 9.18
N LYS A 105 -11.46 -1.34 8.20
CA LYS A 105 -10.01 -1.56 8.37
C LYS A 105 -9.24 -0.27 8.16
N PRO A 106 -8.65 0.33 9.20
CA PRO A 106 -7.75 1.46 9.05
C PRO A 106 -6.61 1.14 8.09
N PHE A 107 -6.18 2.11 7.30
CA PHE A 107 -5.10 1.83 6.34
C PHE A 107 -4.17 3.02 6.08
N MET A 108 -2.94 2.70 5.66
CA MET A 108 -1.99 3.56 4.96
C MET A 108 -1.58 2.88 3.66
N LEU A 109 -1.98 3.44 2.53
CA LEU A 109 -1.68 2.87 1.21
C LEU A 109 -0.82 3.82 0.39
N LEU A 110 0.28 3.30 -0.15
CA LEU A 110 1.18 4.07 -1.00
C LEU A 110 0.65 4.09 -2.44
N PHE A 111 0.37 5.28 -2.95
CA PHE A 111 -0.13 5.49 -4.31
C PHE A 111 0.66 6.58 -5.05
N PRO A 112 0.61 6.63 -6.40
CA PRO A 112 1.03 7.81 -7.13
C PRO A 112 0.28 9.04 -6.65
N ALA A 113 0.98 10.16 -6.47
CA ALA A 113 0.38 11.41 -5.96
C ALA A 113 -0.81 11.90 -6.80
N SER A 114 -0.81 11.62 -8.11
CA SER A 114 -1.94 11.92 -8.99
C SER A 114 -3.25 11.23 -8.58
N THR A 115 -3.21 10.23 -7.69
CA THR A 115 -4.41 9.53 -7.18
C THR A 115 -5.33 10.49 -6.44
N ILE A 116 -4.79 11.45 -5.68
CA ILE A 116 -5.59 12.44 -4.94
C ILE A 116 -6.33 13.43 -5.85
N GLN A 117 -5.95 13.55 -7.12
CA GLN A 117 -6.58 14.40 -8.11
C GLN A 117 -7.73 13.72 -8.88
N THR A 118 -8.06 12.49 -8.51
CA THR A 118 -9.10 11.72 -9.21
C THR A 118 -10.49 11.97 -8.64
N ALA A 119 -11.52 11.89 -9.49
CA ALA A 119 -12.90 12.04 -9.06
C ALA A 119 -13.33 10.96 -8.06
N PHE A 120 -12.77 9.73 -8.13
CA PHE A 120 -13.09 8.71 -7.15
C PHE A 120 -12.51 9.02 -5.77
N PHE A 121 -11.29 9.57 -5.71
CA PHE A 121 -10.69 9.95 -4.43
C PHE A 121 -11.50 11.07 -3.77
N LYS A 122 -11.94 12.07 -4.54
CA LYS A 122 -12.84 13.11 -4.03
C LYS A 122 -14.08 12.51 -3.37
N ARG A 123 -14.77 11.56 -4.04
CA ARG A 123 -15.96 10.91 -3.47
C ARG A 123 -15.68 10.12 -2.19
N LEU A 124 -14.51 9.48 -2.10
CA LEU A 124 -14.13 8.75 -0.89
C LEU A 124 -13.75 9.71 0.24
N TYR A 125 -12.99 10.76 -0.09
CA TYR A 125 -12.59 11.80 0.86
C TYR A 125 -13.79 12.47 1.54
N GLU A 126 -14.86 12.72 0.80
CA GLU A 126 -16.13 13.29 1.31
C GLU A 126 -16.83 12.40 2.36
N ARG A 127 -16.45 11.12 2.46
CA ARG A 127 -16.94 10.22 3.53
C ARG A 127 -16.23 10.45 4.87
N GLY A 128 -15.14 11.21 4.89
CA GLY A 128 -14.36 11.52 6.07
C GLY A 128 -13.30 10.47 6.45
N GLY A 129 -12.50 10.81 7.44
CA GLY A 129 -11.47 9.93 8.00
C GLY A 129 -10.16 9.85 7.23
N PHE A 130 -10.02 10.59 6.12
CA PHE A 130 -8.79 10.59 5.32
C PHE A 130 -7.76 11.58 5.82
N GLN A 131 -6.51 11.14 5.82
CA GLN A 131 -5.31 11.91 6.12
C GLN A 131 -4.23 11.58 5.09
N LEU A 132 -3.26 12.45 4.89
CA LEU A 132 -2.20 12.27 3.89
C LEU A 132 -0.82 12.40 4.52
N ILE A 133 0.09 11.49 4.14
CA ILE A 133 1.53 11.65 4.39
C ILE A 133 2.22 11.82 3.04
N CYS A 134 2.82 12.98 2.83
CA CYS A 134 3.45 13.35 1.59
C CYS A 134 4.98 13.30 1.74
N PRO A 135 5.67 12.42 1.00
CA PRO A 135 7.13 12.47 0.93
C PRO A 135 7.60 13.78 0.32
N SER A 136 8.64 14.38 0.90
CA SER A 136 9.29 15.58 0.35
C SER A 136 10.17 15.30 -0.89
N GLU A 137 10.35 14.02 -1.23
CA GLU A 137 11.19 13.57 -2.33
C GLU A 137 10.55 12.43 -3.14
N LYS A 138 11.09 12.15 -4.31
CA LYS A 138 10.72 10.97 -5.08
C LYS A 138 11.34 9.74 -4.46
N TYR A 139 10.54 8.70 -4.31
CA TYR A 139 11.00 7.41 -3.83
C TYR A 139 11.64 6.57 -4.94
N ASP A 140 12.72 5.87 -4.58
CA ASP A 140 13.24 4.76 -5.36
C ASP A 140 12.61 3.46 -4.86
N TYR A 141 12.32 2.55 -5.79
CA TYR A 141 11.75 1.24 -5.49
C TYR A 141 12.74 0.13 -5.86
N GLU A 142 12.54 -1.05 -5.31
CA GLU A 142 13.35 -2.23 -5.59
C GLU A 142 12.55 -3.26 -6.38
N ARG A 143 13.15 -3.90 -7.39
CA ARG A 143 12.61 -5.13 -8.01
C ARG A 143 13.02 -6.35 -7.21
N PHE A 144 14.32 -6.42 -6.91
CA PHE A 144 14.96 -7.43 -6.08
C PHE A 144 15.78 -6.72 -5.02
N GLU A 145 16.16 -7.43 -3.96
CA GLU A 145 17.01 -6.86 -2.92
C GLU A 145 18.27 -6.22 -3.51
N GLY A 146 18.41 -4.91 -3.33
CA GLY A 146 19.56 -4.13 -3.80
C GLY A 146 19.46 -3.59 -5.23
N GLU A 147 18.49 -3.99 -6.04
CA GLU A 147 18.27 -3.42 -7.37
C GLU A 147 17.30 -2.24 -7.30
N LYS A 148 17.84 -1.04 -7.16
CA LYS A 148 17.03 0.19 -7.08
C LYS A 148 16.71 0.74 -8.46
N THR A 149 15.46 1.16 -8.65
CA THR A 149 15.04 1.93 -9.82
C THR A 149 14.34 3.21 -9.40
N ARG A 150 14.78 4.30 -10.03
CA ARG A 150 14.16 5.60 -9.81
C ARG A 150 12.73 5.61 -10.33
N CYS A 151 11.79 5.90 -9.45
CA CYS A 151 10.40 6.06 -9.84
C CYS A 151 10.20 7.38 -10.63
N MET A 152 9.43 7.33 -11.72
CA MET A 152 9.07 8.54 -12.47
C MET A 152 7.97 9.36 -11.77
N TRP A 153 7.26 8.77 -10.82
CA TRP A 153 6.09 9.36 -10.15
C TRP A 153 6.45 9.83 -8.75
N TYR A 154 5.84 10.92 -8.32
CA TYR A 154 5.72 11.24 -6.91
C TYR A 154 4.70 10.33 -6.26
N SER A 155 4.93 9.94 -5.02
CA SER A 155 4.06 9.07 -4.24
C SER A 155 3.44 9.82 -3.07
N VAL A 156 2.31 9.33 -2.57
CA VAL A 156 1.62 9.80 -1.38
C VAL A 156 1.09 8.60 -0.61
N TRP A 157 1.21 8.62 0.69
CA TRP A 157 0.49 7.70 1.56
C TRP A 157 -0.91 8.24 1.80
N ILE A 158 -1.91 7.52 1.31
CA ILE A 158 -3.32 7.80 1.59
C ILE A 158 -3.69 7.00 2.82
N CYS A 159 -4.04 7.71 3.88
CA CYS A 159 -4.37 7.14 5.19
C CYS A 159 -5.86 7.30 5.45
N TRP A 160 -6.48 6.31 6.07
CA TRP A 160 -7.87 6.36 6.50
C TRP A 160 -8.01 5.76 7.90
N ASN A 161 -8.69 6.51 8.81
CA ASN A 161 -8.90 6.15 10.21
C ASN A 161 -7.62 5.75 10.99
N MET A 162 -6.47 6.31 10.60
CA MET A 162 -5.20 6.05 11.27
C MET A 162 -4.95 6.95 12.48
N ASN A 163 -5.79 7.96 12.69
CA ASN A 163 -5.71 8.91 13.81
C ASN A 163 -4.34 9.60 13.90
N LEU A 164 -3.82 10.03 12.75
CA LEU A 164 -2.57 10.77 12.70
C LEU A 164 -2.72 12.14 13.39
N PRO A 165 -1.63 12.72 13.92
CA PRO A 165 -1.68 13.98 14.65
C PRO A 165 -2.07 15.20 13.80
N LYS A 166 -2.01 15.06 12.47
CA LYS A 166 -2.40 16.08 11.48
C LYS A 166 -3.02 15.42 10.25
N ASP A 167 -3.91 16.13 9.57
CA ASP A 167 -4.53 15.65 8.34
C ASP A 167 -3.57 15.64 7.14
N PHE A 168 -2.54 16.46 7.20
CA PHE A 168 -1.47 16.50 6.21
C PHE A 168 -0.09 16.55 6.90
N ILE A 169 0.75 15.58 6.58
CA ILE A 169 2.10 15.44 7.11
C ILE A 169 3.09 15.39 5.95
N VAL A 170 4.19 16.10 6.04
CA VAL A 170 5.32 16.00 5.10
C VAL A 170 6.47 15.28 5.79
N ILE A 171 7.07 14.27 5.12
CA ILE A 171 8.18 13.46 5.64
C ILE A 171 9.38 13.44 4.70
#